data_3634859bcf1314f8dc08d3edb25ee64f
#
_entry.id   3634859bcf1314f8dc08d3edb25ee64f
#
_cell.length_a   1.000
_cell.length_b   1.000
_cell.length_c   1.000
_cell.angle_alpha   90.00
_cell.angle_beta   90.00
_cell.angle_gamma   90.00
#
_symmetry.space_group_name_H-M   'P 1'
#
loop_
_entity.id
_entity.type
_entity.pdbx_description
1 polymer ?
#
loop_
_entity_poly.entity_id
_entity_poly.type
_entity_poly.pdbx_seq_one_letter_code
_entity_poly.pdbx_strand_id
1 'polypeptide(L)'
;MSTLVEIWVGEQPMPKWAEQYDFTGFCLDSRNVLPGQIFIALQGMNRNLGKAQEHIDEALARCAIGVLTEIEELSHQDNVCYIPNLRGVLGLLQKKYLQVTDPVTALRGIAVTGTNGKTTISRLIAELISSQGQGCAVMGTTGNGILPNLTP
;
A
#
# COMPACT_ATOMS: atom_id res chain seq x y z
N MET A 1 0.76 0.11 18.33
CA MET A 1 0.32 -1.04 17.51
C MET A 1 -1.14 -0.77 17.19
N SER A 2 -1.49 -0.79 15.92
CA SER A 2 -2.84 -0.43 15.47
C SER A 2 -3.60 -1.69 15.09
N THR A 3 -4.83 -1.81 15.51
CA THR A 3 -5.71 -2.90 15.08
C THR A 3 -6.40 -2.50 13.77
N LEU A 4 -6.71 -3.48 12.91
CA LEU A 4 -7.45 -3.21 11.69
C LEU A 4 -8.85 -2.64 11.99
N VAL A 5 -9.38 -2.91 13.18
CA VAL A 5 -10.65 -2.37 13.70
C VAL A 5 -10.71 -0.84 13.59
N GLU A 6 -9.64 -0.16 13.98
CA GLU A 6 -9.60 1.31 14.06
C GLU A 6 -9.61 1.97 12.69
N ILE A 7 -9.15 1.25 11.66
CA ILE A 7 -9.00 1.80 10.31
C ILE A 7 -9.96 1.18 9.29
N TRP A 8 -10.78 0.19 9.70
CA TRP A 8 -11.70 -0.49 8.78
C TRP A 8 -12.66 0.49 8.10
N VAL A 9 -12.80 0.38 6.81
CA VAL A 9 -13.65 1.23 5.96
C VAL A 9 -14.56 0.44 5.03
N GLY A 10 -14.52 -0.89 5.10
CA GLY A 10 -15.37 -1.77 4.30
C GLY A 10 -16.81 -1.78 4.83
N GLU A 11 -17.79 -1.88 3.93
CA GLU A 11 -19.20 -2.13 4.30
C GLU A 11 -19.42 -3.58 4.77
N GLN A 12 -18.45 -4.44 4.49
CA GLN A 12 -18.49 -5.85 4.88
C GLN A 12 -18.00 -6.05 6.32
N PRO A 13 -18.49 -7.08 7.00
CA PRO A 13 -18.02 -7.43 8.34
C PRO A 13 -16.51 -7.70 8.29
N MET A 14 -15.82 -7.16 9.27
CA MET A 14 -14.38 -7.35 9.39
C MET A 14 -14.06 -8.85 9.59
N PRO A 15 -13.02 -9.36 8.93
CA PRO A 15 -12.64 -10.76 9.11
C PRO A 15 -12.14 -11.01 10.53
N LYS A 16 -12.51 -12.15 11.11
CA LYS A 16 -12.16 -12.52 12.50
C LYS A 16 -10.66 -12.47 12.80
N TRP A 17 -9.82 -12.81 11.82
CA TRP A 17 -8.37 -12.74 12.00
C TRP A 17 -7.87 -11.29 12.20
N ALA A 18 -8.59 -10.33 11.64
CA ALA A 18 -8.22 -8.91 11.73
C ALA A 18 -8.51 -8.30 13.11
N GLU A 19 -9.42 -8.93 13.89
CA GLU A 19 -9.72 -8.53 15.27
C GLU A 19 -8.65 -8.99 16.27
N GLN A 20 -7.92 -10.05 15.92
CA GLN A 20 -7.05 -10.76 16.87
C GLN A 20 -5.59 -10.30 16.82
N TYR A 21 -5.18 -9.63 15.73
CA TYR A 21 -3.78 -9.31 15.51
C TYR A 21 -3.56 -7.82 15.29
N ASP A 22 -2.56 -7.28 15.97
CA ASP A 22 -1.95 -6.02 15.62
C ASP A 22 -1.21 -6.18 14.30
N PHE A 23 -1.35 -5.21 13.40
CA PHE A 23 -0.63 -5.24 12.13
C PHE A 23 0.37 -4.09 12.01
N THR A 24 1.40 -4.30 11.18
CA THR A 24 2.53 -3.38 11.04
C THR A 24 2.52 -2.60 9.73
N GLY A 25 1.54 -2.84 8.87
CA GLY A 25 1.38 -2.12 7.60
C GLY A 25 0.77 -2.97 6.49
N PHE A 26 0.69 -2.36 5.31
CA PHE A 26 0.20 -2.99 4.09
C PHE A 26 1.35 -3.25 3.12
N CYS A 27 1.29 -4.35 2.38
CA CYS A 27 2.23 -4.69 1.32
C CYS A 27 1.48 -5.07 0.03
N LEU A 28 1.92 -4.55 -1.13
CA LEU A 28 1.34 -4.86 -2.44
C LEU A 28 2.20 -5.83 -3.28
N ASP A 29 3.40 -6.18 -2.82
CA ASP A 29 4.28 -7.13 -3.51
C ASP A 29 4.49 -8.35 -2.61
N SER A 30 3.98 -9.53 -3.02
CA SER A 30 4.05 -10.79 -2.26
C SER A 30 5.47 -11.15 -1.85
N ARG A 31 6.47 -10.80 -2.67
CA ARG A 31 7.89 -11.08 -2.45
C ARG A 31 8.50 -10.24 -1.33
N ASN A 32 7.90 -9.10 -1.02
CA ASN A 32 8.40 -8.12 -0.07
C ASN A 32 7.59 -8.08 1.24
N VAL A 33 6.66 -8.99 1.42
CA VAL A 33 5.87 -9.09 2.65
C VAL A 33 6.77 -9.38 3.84
N LEU A 34 6.59 -8.61 4.91
CA LEU A 34 7.22 -8.82 6.21
C LEU A 34 6.21 -9.39 7.21
N PRO A 35 6.68 -10.15 8.21
CA PRO A 35 5.80 -10.67 9.27
C PRO A 35 4.99 -9.56 9.93
N GLY A 36 3.71 -9.81 10.16
CA GLY A 36 2.80 -8.84 10.74
C GLY A 36 2.16 -7.86 9.75
N GLN A 37 2.49 -7.92 8.47
CA GLN A 37 1.83 -7.11 7.44
C GLN A 37 0.57 -7.79 6.88
N ILE A 38 -0.30 -6.96 6.31
CA ILE A 38 -1.46 -7.39 5.51
C ILE A 38 -1.09 -7.27 4.04
N PHE A 39 -1.22 -8.36 3.30
CA PHE A 39 -1.00 -8.35 1.85
C PHE A 39 -2.25 -7.84 1.13
N ILE A 40 -2.06 -6.97 0.13
CA ILE A 40 -3.13 -6.43 -0.72
C ILE A 40 -3.03 -7.07 -2.09
N ALA A 41 -3.95 -7.99 -2.39
CA ALA A 41 -4.02 -8.70 -3.66
C ALA A 41 -5.01 -8.02 -4.62
N LEU A 42 -4.51 -7.13 -5.46
CA LEU A 42 -5.32 -6.45 -6.47
C LEU A 42 -5.39 -7.27 -7.76
N GLN A 43 -6.52 -7.19 -8.45
CA GLN A 43 -6.67 -7.81 -9.76
C GLN A 43 -5.79 -7.08 -10.80
N GLY A 44 -4.91 -7.82 -11.46
CA GLY A 44 -4.12 -7.31 -12.57
C GLY A 44 -4.94 -7.11 -13.85
N MET A 45 -4.36 -6.43 -14.84
CA MET A 45 -5.00 -6.20 -16.15
C MET A 45 -5.38 -7.51 -16.85
N ASN A 46 -4.57 -8.56 -16.69
CA ASN A 46 -4.87 -9.91 -17.17
C ASN A 46 -5.41 -10.72 -15.99
N ARG A 47 -6.70 -11.04 -16.03
CA ARG A 47 -7.35 -11.85 -14.99
C ARG A 47 -6.79 -13.28 -14.99
N ASN A 48 -5.72 -13.51 -14.25
CA ASN A 48 -5.11 -14.82 -14.07
C ASN A 48 -5.24 -15.25 -12.60
N LEU A 49 -6.26 -16.04 -12.31
CA LEU A 49 -6.58 -16.49 -10.95
C LEU A 49 -5.45 -17.37 -10.37
N GLY A 50 -4.83 -18.24 -11.19
CA GLY A 50 -3.73 -19.10 -10.73
C GLY A 50 -2.54 -18.28 -10.24
N LYS A 51 -2.14 -17.25 -10.98
CA LYS A 51 -1.04 -16.37 -10.59
C LYS A 51 -1.40 -15.50 -9.38
N ALA A 52 -2.64 -15.06 -9.28
CA ALA A 52 -3.10 -14.32 -8.09
C ALA A 52 -3.08 -15.20 -6.85
N GLN A 53 -3.48 -16.48 -6.97
CA GLN A 53 -3.39 -17.46 -5.88
C GLN A 53 -1.94 -17.70 -5.45
N GLU A 54 -1.00 -17.87 -6.40
CA GLU A 54 0.43 -18.02 -6.11
C GLU A 54 0.98 -16.84 -5.27
N HIS A 55 0.59 -15.61 -5.59
CA HIS A 55 1.00 -14.44 -4.82
C HIS A 55 0.39 -14.41 -3.41
N ILE A 56 -0.85 -14.86 -3.26
CA ILE A 56 -1.48 -14.98 -1.94
C ILE A 56 -0.74 -16.02 -1.10
N ASP A 57 -0.49 -17.21 -1.66
CA ASP A 57 0.21 -18.29 -0.99
C ASP A 57 1.63 -17.89 -0.59
N GLU A 58 2.35 -17.17 -1.47
CA GLU A 58 3.67 -16.61 -1.17
C GLU A 58 3.63 -15.61 -0.02
N ALA A 59 2.64 -14.70 0.00
CA ALA A 59 2.49 -13.72 1.05
C ALA A 59 2.19 -14.36 2.42
N LEU A 60 1.31 -15.36 2.43
CA LEU A 60 0.99 -16.13 3.65
C LEU A 60 2.19 -16.95 4.14
N ALA A 61 2.96 -17.56 3.23
CA ALA A 61 4.20 -18.26 3.56
C ALA A 61 5.27 -17.33 4.18
N ARG A 62 5.23 -16.03 3.86
CA ARG A 62 6.07 -14.97 4.46
C ARG A 62 5.49 -14.37 5.74
N CYS A 63 4.52 -15.03 6.34
CA CYS A 63 3.88 -14.61 7.59
C CYS A 63 3.08 -13.30 7.48
N ALA A 64 2.44 -13.04 6.33
CA ALA A 64 1.33 -12.10 6.30
C ALA A 64 0.27 -12.56 7.31
N ILE A 65 -0.26 -11.66 8.11
CA ILE A 65 -1.33 -11.99 9.06
C ILE A 65 -2.68 -12.22 8.37
N GLY A 66 -2.83 -11.68 7.16
CA GLY A 66 -3.98 -11.87 6.32
C GLY A 66 -3.84 -11.18 4.98
N VAL A 67 -4.81 -11.40 4.14
CA VAL A 67 -4.88 -10.88 2.76
C VAL A 67 -6.20 -10.17 2.54
N LEU A 68 -6.15 -8.97 1.98
CA LEU A 68 -7.32 -8.29 1.42
C LEU A 68 -7.28 -8.42 -0.09
N THR A 69 -8.36 -8.88 -0.70
CA THR A 69 -8.43 -9.06 -2.16
C THR A 69 -9.71 -8.50 -2.75
N GLU A 70 -9.64 -8.04 -4.00
CA GLU A 70 -10.82 -7.69 -4.81
C GLU A 70 -11.29 -8.84 -5.71
N ILE A 71 -10.74 -10.05 -5.51
CA ILE A 71 -11.03 -11.25 -6.30
C ILE A 71 -11.85 -12.20 -5.41
N GLU A 72 -13.15 -12.27 -5.63
CA GLU A 72 -14.07 -13.04 -4.78
C GLU A 72 -13.75 -14.54 -4.77
N GLU A 73 -13.35 -15.08 -5.92
CA GLU A 73 -13.03 -16.49 -6.09
C GLU A 73 -11.86 -16.98 -5.23
N LEU A 74 -11.04 -16.07 -4.71
CA LEU A 74 -9.89 -16.39 -3.88
C LEU A 74 -10.14 -16.25 -2.38
N SER A 75 -11.35 -15.90 -1.97
CA SER A 75 -11.73 -15.66 -0.56
C SER A 75 -12.06 -16.93 0.24
N HIS A 76 -11.68 -18.12 -0.27
CA HIS A 76 -12.00 -19.40 0.38
C HIS A 76 -11.08 -19.77 1.55
N GLN A 77 -9.97 -19.07 1.71
CA GLN A 77 -9.02 -19.31 2.80
C GLN A 77 -9.37 -18.46 4.02
N ASP A 78 -9.18 -19.01 5.22
CA ASP A 78 -9.53 -18.35 6.48
C ASP A 78 -8.87 -16.97 6.67
N ASN A 79 -7.67 -16.79 6.12
CA ASN A 79 -6.90 -15.55 6.23
C ASN A 79 -7.04 -14.62 5.02
N VAL A 80 -7.98 -14.88 4.11
CA VAL A 80 -8.24 -14.06 2.93
C VAL A 80 -9.61 -13.42 3.02
N CYS A 81 -9.68 -12.10 2.92
CA CYS A 81 -10.92 -11.34 2.94
C CYS A 81 -11.17 -10.67 1.60
N TYR A 82 -12.32 -10.95 1.01
CA TYR A 82 -12.79 -10.25 -0.17
C TYR A 82 -13.37 -8.88 0.20
N ILE A 83 -12.92 -7.86 -0.52
CA ILE A 83 -13.45 -6.50 -0.41
C ILE A 83 -13.79 -6.01 -1.81
N PRO A 84 -15.09 -5.83 -2.13
CA PRO A 84 -15.50 -5.24 -3.38
C PRO A 84 -14.89 -3.84 -3.51
N ASN A 85 -14.36 -3.52 -4.70
CA ASN A 85 -13.71 -2.24 -4.97
C ASN A 85 -12.56 -1.90 -3.99
N LEU A 86 -11.77 -2.90 -3.58
CA LEU A 86 -10.63 -2.71 -2.68
C LEU A 86 -9.70 -1.57 -3.15
N ARG A 87 -9.46 -1.49 -4.46
CA ARG A 87 -8.65 -0.43 -5.07
C ARG A 87 -9.18 0.97 -4.77
N GLY A 88 -10.50 1.14 -4.77
CA GLY A 88 -11.15 2.42 -4.46
C GLY A 88 -11.03 2.83 -2.98
N VAL A 89 -11.01 1.85 -2.08
CA VAL A 89 -10.94 2.11 -0.63
C VAL A 89 -9.51 2.08 -0.08
N LEU A 90 -8.54 1.56 -0.84
CA LEU A 90 -7.15 1.39 -0.39
C LEU A 90 -6.52 2.70 0.09
N GLY A 91 -6.74 3.80 -0.64
CA GLY A 91 -6.24 5.11 -0.25
C GLY A 91 -6.79 5.60 1.09
N LEU A 92 -8.06 5.28 1.36
CA LEU A 92 -8.70 5.64 2.64
C LEU A 92 -8.19 4.76 3.79
N LEU A 93 -8.01 3.46 3.57
CA LEU A 93 -7.38 2.54 4.52
C LEU A 93 -5.98 3.02 4.89
N GLN A 94 -5.16 3.35 3.89
CA GLN A 94 -3.80 3.84 4.09
C GLN A 94 -3.78 5.18 4.83
N LYS A 95 -4.69 6.10 4.48
CA LYS A 95 -4.81 7.38 5.19
C LYS A 95 -5.16 7.19 6.67
N LYS A 96 -6.13 6.35 6.98
CA LYS A 96 -6.50 6.05 8.37
C LYS A 96 -5.35 5.37 9.13
N TYR A 97 -4.67 4.42 8.50
CA TYR A 97 -3.50 3.77 9.09
C TYR A 97 -2.42 4.79 9.47
N LEU A 98 -2.07 5.71 8.58
CA LEU A 98 -1.08 6.75 8.85
C LEU A 98 -1.54 7.74 9.93
N GLN A 99 -2.83 8.05 10.00
CA GLN A 99 -3.37 8.93 11.05
C GLN A 99 -3.26 8.34 12.46
N VAL A 100 -3.38 7.02 12.56
CA VAL A 100 -3.31 6.30 13.84
C VAL A 100 -1.85 6.03 14.24
N THR A 101 -1.00 5.65 13.28
CA THR A 101 0.39 5.22 13.56
C THR A 101 1.40 6.35 13.58
N ASP A 102 1.23 7.33 12.70
CA ASP A 102 2.10 8.49 12.58
C ASP A 102 1.27 9.65 11.99
N PRO A 103 0.73 10.54 12.82
CA PRO A 103 -0.06 11.66 12.35
C PRO A 103 0.80 12.64 11.56
N VAL A 104 1.04 12.33 10.30
CA VAL A 104 1.74 13.19 9.34
C VAL A 104 0.86 14.41 9.05
N THR A 105 0.99 15.44 9.85
CA THR A 105 0.08 16.56 9.89
C THR A 105 0.25 17.58 8.76
N ALA A 106 1.32 17.51 7.94
CA ALA A 106 1.63 18.61 7.01
C ALA A 106 2.39 18.24 5.73
N LEU A 107 2.17 17.07 5.14
CA LEU A 107 2.75 16.80 3.82
C LEU A 107 2.05 17.66 2.75
N ARG A 108 2.84 18.45 2.03
CA ARG A 108 2.39 19.17 0.83
C ARG A 108 2.75 18.33 -0.39
N GLY A 109 1.75 17.94 -1.18
CA GLY A 109 1.95 17.17 -2.40
C GLY A 109 2.00 18.08 -3.64
N ILE A 110 2.96 17.82 -4.53
CA ILE A 110 3.04 18.43 -5.85
C ILE A 110 2.96 17.31 -6.88
N ALA A 111 1.92 17.32 -7.71
CA ALA A 111 1.75 16.35 -8.78
C ALA A 111 2.22 16.94 -10.11
N VAL A 112 3.11 16.22 -10.81
CA VAL A 112 3.62 16.61 -12.14
C VAL A 112 3.06 15.63 -13.17
N THR A 113 2.30 16.16 -14.14
CA THR A 113 1.72 15.38 -15.23
C THR A 113 2.16 15.94 -16.59
N GLY A 114 2.03 15.15 -17.65
CA GLY A 114 2.37 15.53 -19.01
C GLY A 114 2.93 14.36 -19.81
N THR A 115 3.08 14.52 -21.10
CA THR A 115 3.66 13.50 -22.00
C THR A 115 5.17 13.36 -21.82
N ASN A 116 5.88 14.50 -21.68
CA ASN A 116 7.34 14.58 -21.55
C ASN A 116 7.75 15.47 -20.37
N GLY A 117 8.98 15.31 -19.89
CA GLY A 117 9.60 16.17 -18.89
C GLY A 117 9.16 15.95 -17.44
N LYS A 118 8.20 15.05 -17.16
CA LYS A 118 7.69 14.80 -15.80
C LYS A 118 8.79 14.52 -14.79
N THR A 119 9.66 13.59 -15.09
CA THR A 119 10.78 13.18 -14.24
C THR A 119 11.76 14.32 -13.99
N THR A 120 12.10 15.07 -15.04
CA THR A 120 13.03 16.21 -14.94
C THR A 120 12.43 17.31 -14.06
N ILE A 121 11.17 17.66 -14.31
CA ILE A 121 10.50 18.74 -13.56
C ILE A 121 10.30 18.35 -12.10
N SER A 122 9.85 17.14 -11.81
CA SER A 122 9.67 16.69 -10.43
C SER A 122 10.98 16.70 -9.65
N ARG A 123 12.09 16.31 -10.29
CA ARG A 123 13.42 16.34 -9.69
C ARG A 123 13.90 17.78 -9.45
N LEU A 124 13.75 18.67 -10.41
CA LEU A 124 14.11 20.07 -10.25
C LEU A 124 13.34 20.75 -9.11
N ILE A 125 12.04 20.50 -9.01
CA ILE A 125 11.23 21.00 -7.90
C ILE A 125 11.77 20.49 -6.56
N ALA A 126 12.08 19.20 -6.46
CA ALA A 126 12.63 18.63 -5.24
C ALA A 126 14.00 19.19 -4.89
N GLU A 127 14.89 19.41 -5.86
CA GLU A 127 16.19 20.04 -5.67
C GLU A 127 16.05 21.48 -5.17
N LEU A 128 15.12 22.26 -5.75
CA LEU A 128 14.83 23.62 -5.30
C LEU A 128 14.32 23.67 -3.87
N ILE A 129 13.40 22.80 -3.49
CA ILE A 129 12.88 22.71 -2.12
C ILE A 129 13.99 22.29 -1.15
N SER A 130 14.77 21.29 -1.53
CA SER A 130 15.87 20.78 -0.71
C SER A 130 16.98 21.83 -0.52
N SER A 131 17.25 22.66 -1.54
CA SER A 131 18.22 23.74 -1.42
C SER A 131 17.82 24.83 -0.40
N GLN A 132 16.54 24.90 -0.05
CA GLN A 132 16.02 25.78 0.99
C GLN A 132 16.01 25.12 2.39
N GLY A 133 16.64 23.95 2.54
CA GLY A 133 16.72 23.22 3.81
C GLY A 133 15.45 22.47 4.19
N GLN A 134 14.50 22.30 3.25
CA GLN A 134 13.28 21.52 3.49
C GLN A 134 13.44 20.11 2.89
N GLY A 135 13.03 19.08 3.64
CA GLY A 135 12.99 17.71 3.12
C GLY A 135 11.94 17.59 2.01
N CYS A 136 12.34 17.04 0.86
CA CYS A 136 11.44 16.76 -0.26
C CYS A 136 11.65 15.34 -0.77
N ALA A 137 10.59 14.53 -0.72
CA ALA A 137 10.59 13.21 -1.32
C ALA A 137 10.08 13.27 -2.76
N VAL A 138 10.65 12.45 -3.63
CA VAL A 138 10.22 12.25 -5.01
C VAL A 138 9.69 10.84 -5.17
N MET A 139 8.62 10.68 -5.95
CA MET A 139 8.09 9.38 -6.37
C MET A 139 7.95 9.36 -7.89
N GLY A 140 8.62 8.43 -8.56
CA GLY A 140 8.56 8.37 -10.02
C GLY A 140 9.39 7.23 -10.62
N THR A 141 9.50 7.22 -11.94
CA THR A 141 10.19 6.15 -12.71
C THR A 141 11.68 6.04 -12.44
N THR A 142 12.30 7.07 -11.89
CA THR A 142 13.74 7.08 -11.52
C THR A 142 13.98 6.64 -10.08
N GLY A 143 12.94 6.21 -9.39
CA GLY A 143 13.01 5.78 -8.00
C GLY A 143 12.15 6.65 -7.07
N ASN A 144 12.11 6.22 -5.82
CA ASN A 144 11.35 6.84 -4.75
C ASN A 144 12.29 7.16 -3.59
N GLY A 145 12.12 8.30 -2.94
CA GLY A 145 12.92 8.65 -1.79
C GLY A 145 13.21 10.14 -1.66
N ILE A 146 14.10 10.48 -0.74
CA ILE A 146 14.58 11.85 -0.51
C ILE A 146 15.91 12.02 -1.25
N LEU A 147 16.04 13.09 -2.04
CA LEU A 147 17.28 13.36 -2.78
C LEU A 147 18.47 13.54 -1.81
N PRO A 148 19.66 13.04 -2.18
CA PRO A 148 20.01 12.36 -3.45
C PRO A 148 19.70 10.85 -3.47
N ASN A 149 19.22 10.27 -2.38
CA ASN A 149 19.09 8.83 -2.17
C ASN A 149 17.71 8.33 -2.65
N LEU A 150 17.62 7.97 -3.92
CA LEU A 150 16.42 7.33 -4.50
C LEU A 150 16.63 5.81 -4.57
N THR A 151 15.63 5.05 -4.14
CA THR A 151 15.57 3.59 -4.32
C THR A 151 14.63 3.28 -5.49
N PRO A 152 14.97 2.29 -6.34
CA PRO A 152 14.14 1.88 -7.47
C PRO A 152 12.74 1.44 -7.09
#